data_76b9bcae023559f743d5d9de2d2bc7cb
#
_entry.id   76b9bcae023559f743d5d9de2d2bc7cb
#
_cell.length_a   1.000
_cell.length_b   1.000
_cell.length_c   1.000
_cell.angle_alpha   90.00
_cell.angle_beta   90.00
_cell.angle_gamma   90.00
#
_symmetry.space_group_name_H-M   'P 1'
#
loop_
_entity.id
_entity.type
_entity.pdbx_description
1 polymer ?
#
loop_
_entity_poly.entity_id
_entity_poly.type
_entity_poly.pdbx_seq_one_letter_code
_entity_poly.pdbx_strand_id
1 'polypeptide(L)'
;MQTLWDVLIIGGGPAGGLAALDCAKHGLRVLLVEQRLFPRWKVCGCCFNNQAQAILNSRGQNNLIVDSGGQALRSLRLGLRERETTLALPNGYALSRERFDQALIHAAIQAGATARFHVTAQVEAASPEYRRVRLKDHQSGATSHAKARVVLVAAGLTQRCLPKHEAGLSDIHQQSRHGAGCVVDDDSHHYPVGAIHMAIGDRGYVGLVRREDGLLNLAGAFDREALSQGKGAIDAAQHVLNQAGFPVPEAVQQGHRWQRTAALSRSTGVVAGERFLVMGDAAGYVEPFTGEGMAWALTAGAAATPFVLKGVERWTEDLETHWKSTLQLTIGRRQMVCRALSSVLKRPRPTALLFELVNRWPAVAEQIISSLNEAKLPSPKGEPCL
;
A
#
# COMPACT_ATOMS: atom_id res chain seq x y z
N MET A 1 22.14 14.59 26.80
CA MET A 1 21.90 15.20 25.47
C MET A 1 20.87 14.38 24.75
N GLN A 2 19.85 15.01 24.11
CA GLN A 2 18.84 14.30 23.33
C GLN A 2 19.47 13.87 22.00
N THR A 3 19.35 12.59 21.62
CA THR A 3 19.91 12.04 20.39
C THR A 3 19.34 12.77 19.16
N LEU A 4 20.22 13.31 18.30
CA LEU A 4 19.82 13.81 16.98
C LEU A 4 19.87 12.66 15.98
N TRP A 5 18.74 12.25 15.48
CA TRP A 5 18.60 11.23 14.44
C TRP A 5 18.93 11.82 13.07
N ASP A 6 19.51 11.04 12.18
CA ASP A 6 19.71 11.47 10.81
C ASP A 6 18.36 11.43 10.08
N VAL A 7 17.57 10.36 10.30
CA VAL A 7 16.21 10.24 9.77
C VAL A 7 15.24 9.67 10.79
N LEU A 8 14.04 10.25 10.87
CA LEU A 8 12.91 9.72 11.62
C LEU A 8 11.81 9.35 10.63
N ILE A 9 11.32 8.11 10.70
CA ILE A 9 10.31 7.56 9.79
C ILE A 9 9.02 7.30 10.56
N ILE A 10 7.93 7.90 10.12
CA ILE A 10 6.60 7.76 10.73
C ILE A 10 5.78 6.75 9.93
N GLY A 11 5.58 5.56 10.47
CA GLY A 11 4.82 4.46 9.90
C GLY A 11 5.68 3.30 9.41
N GLY A 12 5.44 2.12 9.96
CA GLY A 12 6.14 0.86 9.68
C GLY A 12 5.45 0.00 8.60
N GLY A 13 4.81 0.61 7.60
CA GLY A 13 4.31 -0.09 6.42
C GLY A 13 5.41 -0.31 5.37
N PRO A 14 5.08 -0.83 4.17
CA PRO A 14 6.06 -1.16 3.14
C PRO A 14 6.97 0.01 2.74
N ALA A 15 6.42 1.22 2.60
CA ALA A 15 7.20 2.40 2.27
C ALA A 15 8.19 2.76 3.39
N GLY A 16 7.70 2.87 4.64
CA GLY A 16 8.53 3.23 5.79
C GLY A 16 9.53 2.15 6.17
N GLY A 17 9.13 0.87 6.12
CA GLY A 17 10.01 -0.26 6.40
C GLY A 17 11.17 -0.36 5.42
N LEU A 18 10.89 -0.20 4.11
CA LEU A 18 11.95 -0.23 3.09
C LEU A 18 12.88 0.97 3.19
N ALA A 19 12.34 2.18 3.42
CA ALA A 19 13.17 3.36 3.62
C ALA A 19 14.05 3.23 4.89
N ALA A 20 13.50 2.64 5.97
CA ALA A 20 14.28 2.40 7.19
C ALA A 20 15.44 1.44 6.94
N LEU A 21 15.17 0.33 6.26
CA LEU A 21 16.18 -0.64 5.87
C LEU A 21 17.28 0.01 5.01
N ASP A 22 16.89 0.74 3.98
CA ASP A 22 17.81 1.33 3.02
C ASP A 22 18.66 2.43 3.66
N CYS A 23 18.06 3.33 4.43
CA CYS A 23 18.78 4.35 5.19
C CYS A 23 19.76 3.74 6.21
N ALA A 24 19.37 2.68 6.92
CA ALA A 24 20.23 2.00 7.88
C ALA A 24 21.43 1.34 7.20
N LYS A 25 21.23 0.69 6.04
CA LYS A 25 22.32 0.14 5.21
C LYS A 25 23.34 1.19 4.75
N HIS A 26 22.91 2.46 4.62
CA HIS A 26 23.82 3.59 4.35
C HIS A 26 24.47 4.18 5.60
N GLY A 27 24.36 3.52 6.75
CA GLY A 27 25.01 3.93 8.00
C GLY A 27 24.33 5.09 8.72
N LEU A 28 23.12 5.50 8.32
CA LEU A 28 22.38 6.57 8.98
C LEU A 28 21.79 6.10 10.32
N ARG A 29 21.70 7.02 11.29
CA ARG A 29 20.96 6.80 12.54
C ARG A 29 19.48 6.93 12.28
N VAL A 30 18.77 5.80 12.17
CA VAL A 30 17.35 5.70 11.81
C VAL A 30 16.50 5.46 13.04
N LEU A 31 15.44 6.26 13.22
CA LEU A 31 14.34 5.99 14.14
C LEU A 31 13.06 5.74 13.37
N LEU A 32 12.55 4.51 13.38
CA LEU A 32 11.25 4.14 12.88
C LEU A 32 10.20 4.17 14.00
N VAL A 33 9.09 4.85 13.80
CA VAL A 33 7.99 4.95 14.77
C VAL A 33 6.70 4.43 14.17
N GLU A 34 6.08 3.45 14.84
CA GLU A 34 4.79 2.86 14.39
C GLU A 34 3.77 2.90 15.54
N GLN A 35 2.55 3.33 15.22
CA GLN A 35 1.47 3.47 16.20
C GLN A 35 0.85 2.14 16.65
N ARG A 36 1.08 1.05 15.91
CA ARG A 36 0.57 -0.28 16.22
C ARG A 36 1.70 -1.19 16.70
N LEU A 37 1.33 -2.24 17.41
CA LEU A 37 2.21 -3.37 17.68
C LEU A 37 2.23 -4.29 16.46
N PHE A 38 3.33 -5.01 16.25
CA PHE A 38 3.46 -6.06 15.24
C PHE A 38 3.38 -7.46 15.88
N PRO A 39 2.90 -8.47 15.15
CA PRO A 39 2.31 -8.38 13.80
C PRO A 39 0.97 -7.65 13.81
N ARG A 40 0.66 -6.92 12.73
CA ARG A 40 -0.61 -6.21 12.61
C ARG A 40 -1.31 -6.47 11.29
N TRP A 41 -2.58 -6.79 11.36
CA TRP A 41 -3.41 -6.90 10.18
C TRP A 41 -3.78 -5.51 9.62
N LYS A 42 -3.81 -5.39 8.29
CA LYS A 42 -4.26 -4.19 7.58
C LYS A 42 -5.05 -4.62 6.34
N VAL A 43 -6.18 -3.95 6.06
CA VAL A 43 -6.95 -4.17 4.82
C VAL A 43 -6.04 -4.03 3.61
N CYS A 44 -5.87 -5.11 2.86
CA CYS A 44 -5.00 -5.22 1.70
C CYS A 44 -5.41 -6.44 0.88
N GLY A 45 -5.20 -6.40 -0.44
CA GLY A 45 -5.34 -7.59 -1.30
C GLY A 45 -4.26 -8.65 -1.11
N CYS A 46 -3.23 -8.38 -0.29
CA CYS A 46 -2.13 -9.30 0.01
C CYS A 46 -1.33 -9.78 -1.20
N CYS A 47 -1.38 -9.09 -2.34
CA CYS A 47 -0.72 -9.47 -3.58
C CYS A 47 0.51 -8.62 -3.86
N PHE A 48 1.59 -9.28 -4.25
CA PHE A 48 2.87 -8.70 -4.66
C PHE A 48 3.11 -9.02 -6.12
N ASN A 49 3.28 -8.00 -6.95
CA ASN A 49 3.59 -8.12 -8.36
C ASN A 49 5.09 -8.07 -8.64
N ASN A 50 5.50 -8.24 -9.90
CA ASN A 50 6.89 -8.19 -10.32
C ASN A 50 7.62 -6.91 -9.93
N GLN A 51 6.95 -5.76 -9.99
CA GLN A 51 7.53 -4.48 -9.59
C GLN A 51 7.93 -4.49 -8.12
N ALA A 52 7.05 -4.99 -7.24
CA ALA A 52 7.34 -5.10 -5.81
C ALA A 52 8.56 -5.99 -5.54
N GLN A 53 8.64 -7.14 -6.23
CA GLN A 53 9.78 -8.04 -6.13
C GLN A 53 11.08 -7.40 -6.63
N ALA A 54 11.05 -6.78 -7.82
CA ALA A 54 12.23 -6.15 -8.40
C ALA A 54 12.79 -5.05 -7.49
N ILE A 55 11.94 -4.27 -6.84
CA ILE A 55 12.38 -3.26 -5.87
C ILE A 55 13.04 -3.93 -4.67
N LEU A 56 12.44 -4.97 -4.08
CA LEU A 56 13.04 -5.70 -2.97
C LEU A 56 14.38 -6.32 -3.36
N ASN A 57 14.47 -6.93 -4.53
CA ASN A 57 15.70 -7.49 -5.07
C ASN A 57 16.78 -6.43 -5.23
N SER A 58 16.44 -5.25 -5.75
CA SER A 58 17.38 -4.13 -5.90
C SER A 58 17.93 -3.60 -4.57
N ARG A 59 17.31 -3.96 -3.45
CA ARG A 59 17.73 -3.61 -2.08
C ARG A 59 18.30 -4.81 -1.32
N GLY A 60 18.61 -5.92 -2.04
CA GLY A 60 19.20 -7.13 -1.46
C GLY A 60 18.22 -7.91 -0.57
N GLN A 61 16.91 -7.83 -0.88
CA GLN A 61 15.85 -8.56 -0.19
C GLN A 61 15.19 -9.59 -1.13
N ASN A 62 16.01 -10.34 -1.85
CA ASN A 62 15.59 -11.25 -2.93
C ASN A 62 14.59 -12.31 -2.47
N ASN A 63 14.78 -12.82 -1.27
CA ASN A 63 14.00 -13.95 -0.73
C ASN A 63 12.96 -13.52 0.32
N LEU A 64 12.86 -12.23 0.66
CA LEU A 64 12.03 -11.77 1.79
C LEU A 64 10.60 -12.26 1.69
N ILE A 65 9.99 -12.24 0.50
CA ILE A 65 8.61 -12.71 0.29
C ILE A 65 8.54 -14.23 0.46
N VAL A 66 9.45 -14.97 -0.14
CA VAL A 66 9.46 -16.44 -0.12
C VAL A 66 9.78 -16.97 1.27
N ASP A 67 10.80 -16.41 1.93
CA ASP A 67 11.20 -16.79 3.29
C ASP A 67 10.13 -16.46 4.33
N SER A 68 9.25 -15.49 4.02
CA SER A 68 8.07 -15.18 4.84
C SER A 68 6.87 -16.09 4.57
N GLY A 69 6.99 -17.08 3.67
CA GLY A 69 5.96 -18.03 3.32
C GLY A 69 5.09 -17.66 2.12
N GLY A 70 5.48 -16.61 1.35
CA GLY A 70 4.71 -16.11 0.21
C GLY A 70 4.34 -17.22 -0.78
N GLN A 71 3.06 -17.29 -1.14
CA GLN A 71 2.48 -18.27 -2.06
C GLN A 71 2.51 -17.73 -3.50
N ALA A 72 3.11 -18.49 -4.41
CA ALA A 72 3.20 -18.05 -5.81
C ALA A 72 1.81 -17.93 -6.45
N LEU A 73 1.53 -16.81 -7.09
CA LEU A 73 0.31 -16.54 -7.84
C LEU A 73 0.51 -16.92 -9.30
N ARG A 74 -0.44 -17.66 -9.87
CA ARG A 74 -0.38 -18.17 -11.25
C ARG A 74 -1.56 -17.73 -12.10
N SER A 75 -2.70 -17.39 -11.48
CA SER A 75 -3.91 -17.06 -12.21
C SER A 75 -4.72 -15.95 -11.54
N LEU A 76 -5.42 -15.20 -12.37
CA LEU A 76 -6.43 -14.22 -11.99
C LEU A 76 -7.78 -14.67 -12.58
N ARG A 77 -8.74 -14.94 -11.71
CA ARG A 77 -10.12 -15.24 -12.08
C ARG A 77 -10.97 -14.01 -11.90
N LEU A 78 -11.56 -13.54 -12.98
CA LEU A 78 -12.45 -12.38 -12.99
C LEU A 78 -13.90 -12.86 -13.11
N GLY A 79 -14.75 -12.49 -12.15
CA GLY A 79 -16.18 -12.77 -12.18
C GLY A 79 -16.99 -11.50 -12.40
N LEU A 80 -17.94 -11.54 -13.35
CA LEU A 80 -18.90 -10.47 -13.63
C LEU A 80 -20.21 -11.06 -14.17
N ARG A 81 -21.35 -10.74 -13.54
CA ARG A 81 -22.69 -11.18 -13.99
C ARG A 81 -22.76 -12.69 -14.22
N GLU A 82 -22.35 -13.46 -13.21
CA GLU A 82 -22.32 -14.93 -13.23
C GLU A 82 -21.45 -15.55 -14.36
N ARG A 83 -20.57 -14.74 -14.95
CA ARG A 83 -19.61 -15.20 -15.95
C ARG A 83 -18.20 -15.07 -15.41
N GLU A 84 -17.36 -16.02 -15.73
CA GLU A 84 -15.96 -16.08 -15.26
C GLU A 84 -15.01 -16.13 -16.45
N THR A 85 -13.86 -15.47 -16.30
CA THR A 85 -12.71 -15.62 -17.18
C THR A 85 -11.45 -15.78 -16.37
N THR A 86 -10.52 -16.60 -16.84
CA THR A 86 -9.23 -16.85 -16.16
C THR A 86 -8.11 -16.34 -17.03
N LEU A 87 -7.20 -15.57 -16.42
CA LEU A 87 -6.00 -15.05 -17.05
C LEU A 87 -4.77 -15.62 -16.33
N ALA A 88 -3.73 -15.92 -17.08
CA ALA A 88 -2.44 -16.27 -16.50
C ALA A 88 -1.78 -15.02 -15.88
N LEU A 89 -1.16 -15.18 -14.73
CA LEU A 89 -0.37 -14.11 -14.10
C LEU A 89 1.12 -14.40 -14.29
N PRO A 90 1.86 -13.44 -14.85
CA PRO A 90 3.31 -13.55 -14.92
C PRO A 90 3.88 -13.21 -13.55
N ASN A 91 4.31 -14.17 -12.79
CA ASN A 91 4.97 -13.99 -11.50
C ASN A 91 4.25 -13.06 -10.50
N GLY A 92 4.10 -13.48 -9.30
CA GLY A 92 3.52 -12.71 -8.19
C GLY A 92 3.44 -13.61 -6.97
N TYR A 93 3.16 -13.01 -5.83
CA TYR A 93 2.99 -13.76 -4.59
C TYR A 93 1.80 -13.22 -3.79
N ALA A 94 1.12 -14.14 -3.11
CA ALA A 94 0.23 -13.82 -2.02
C ALA A 94 1.00 -13.93 -0.71
N LEU A 95 0.98 -12.88 0.10
CA LEU A 95 1.58 -12.85 1.43
C LEU A 95 0.85 -11.82 2.29
N SER A 96 0.55 -12.20 3.52
CA SER A 96 -0.12 -11.31 4.47
C SER A 96 0.73 -10.09 4.81
N ARG A 97 0.05 -9.00 5.17
CA ARG A 97 0.69 -7.77 5.65
C ARG A 97 1.33 -7.96 7.02
N GLU A 98 0.81 -8.88 7.80
CA GLU A 98 1.37 -9.26 9.10
C GLU A 98 2.79 -9.82 8.93
N ARG A 99 2.94 -10.79 8.06
CA ARG A 99 4.24 -11.44 7.79
C ARG A 99 5.18 -10.51 7.07
N PHE A 100 4.72 -9.89 5.97
CA PHE A 100 5.57 -9.04 5.15
C PHE A 100 6.10 -7.81 5.90
N ASP A 101 5.21 -7.03 6.52
CA ASP A 101 5.60 -5.80 7.20
C ASP A 101 6.55 -6.11 8.37
N GLN A 102 6.30 -7.21 9.12
CA GLN A 102 7.16 -7.65 10.20
C GLN A 102 8.55 -8.06 9.70
N ALA A 103 8.64 -8.87 8.63
CA ALA A 103 9.91 -9.29 8.06
C ALA A 103 10.74 -8.09 7.56
N LEU A 104 10.10 -7.13 6.90
CA LEU A 104 10.76 -5.93 6.39
C LEU A 104 11.30 -5.04 7.54
N ILE A 105 10.52 -4.86 8.60
CA ILE A 105 10.97 -4.11 9.80
C ILE A 105 12.10 -4.85 10.50
N HIS A 106 12.01 -6.17 10.62
CA HIS A 106 13.08 -6.96 11.21
C HIS A 106 14.40 -6.80 10.43
N ALA A 107 14.33 -6.85 9.08
CA ALA A 107 15.48 -6.58 8.24
C ALA A 107 16.06 -5.16 8.46
N ALA A 108 15.19 -4.15 8.65
CA ALA A 108 15.63 -2.79 8.97
C ALA A 108 16.34 -2.70 10.32
N ILE A 109 15.82 -3.38 11.34
CA ILE A 109 16.44 -3.45 12.69
C ILE A 109 17.80 -4.15 12.62
N GLN A 110 17.90 -5.27 11.90
CA GLN A 110 19.16 -5.98 11.69
C GLN A 110 20.20 -5.13 10.94
N ALA A 111 19.76 -4.22 10.06
CA ALA A 111 20.62 -3.25 9.39
C ALA A 111 21.01 -2.06 10.28
N GLY A 112 20.54 -1.98 11.52
CA GLY A 112 20.89 -0.93 12.49
C GLY A 112 19.82 0.12 12.76
N ALA A 113 18.61 0.01 12.19
CA ALA A 113 17.52 0.92 12.53
C ALA A 113 16.99 0.66 13.94
N THR A 114 16.67 1.74 14.66
CA THR A 114 15.92 1.66 15.92
C THR A 114 14.43 1.75 15.61
N ALA A 115 13.62 0.81 16.09
CA ALA A 115 12.17 0.82 15.91
C ALA A 115 11.45 1.01 17.26
N ARG A 116 10.41 1.84 17.26
CA ARG A 116 9.51 2.03 18.41
C ARG A 116 8.08 1.76 17.97
N PHE A 117 7.44 0.82 18.62
CA PHE A 117 6.06 0.42 18.36
C PHE A 117 5.12 0.96 19.44
N HIS A 118 3.83 1.01 19.11
CA HIS A 118 2.77 1.55 19.96
C HIS A 118 3.00 3.02 20.33
N VAL A 119 3.63 3.76 19.42
CA VAL A 119 4.00 5.17 19.58
C VAL A 119 3.40 6.00 18.44
N THR A 120 2.59 6.99 18.79
CA THR A 120 2.09 7.99 17.83
C THR A 120 3.09 9.12 17.71
N ALA A 121 3.39 9.52 16.48
CA ALA A 121 4.25 10.64 16.16
C ALA A 121 3.45 11.84 15.62
N GLN A 122 3.83 13.03 16.03
CA GLN A 122 3.31 14.31 15.53
C GLN A 122 4.48 15.20 15.16
N VAL A 123 4.57 15.57 13.90
CA VAL A 123 5.58 16.49 13.39
C VAL A 123 5.31 17.88 13.95
N GLU A 124 6.35 18.56 14.41
CA GLU A 124 6.28 19.90 14.99
C GLU A 124 7.14 20.87 14.15
N ALA A 125 7.45 22.03 14.71
CA ALA A 125 8.19 23.07 14.01
C ALA A 125 9.58 22.60 13.53
N ALA A 126 10.00 23.12 12.39
CA ALA A 126 11.35 22.97 11.86
C ALA A 126 12.30 23.95 12.52
N SER A 127 13.58 23.61 12.50
CA SER A 127 14.71 24.50 12.70
C SER A 127 15.67 24.33 11.52
N PRO A 128 16.65 25.23 11.33
CA PRO A 128 17.60 25.10 10.22
C PRO A 128 18.36 23.77 10.20
N GLU A 129 18.51 23.10 11.35
CA GLU A 129 19.32 21.89 11.49
C GLU A 129 18.50 20.61 11.61
N TYR A 130 17.29 20.68 12.16
CA TYR A 130 16.46 19.50 12.44
C TYR A 130 14.98 19.81 12.46
N ARG A 131 14.18 18.76 12.34
CA ARG A 131 12.73 18.76 12.60
C ARG A 131 12.47 18.13 13.96
N ARG A 132 11.60 18.75 14.76
CA ARG A 132 11.14 18.18 16.03
C ARG A 132 9.89 17.32 15.79
N VAL A 133 9.84 16.17 16.44
CA VAL A 133 8.70 15.24 16.39
C VAL A 133 8.31 14.88 17.83
N ARG A 134 7.06 15.12 18.17
CA ARG A 134 6.48 14.70 19.45
C ARG A 134 6.06 13.24 19.35
N LEU A 135 6.43 12.44 20.31
CA LEU A 135 6.17 11.02 20.40
C LEU A 135 5.30 10.75 21.63
N LYS A 136 4.14 10.12 21.44
CA LYS A 136 3.27 9.66 22.52
C LYS A 136 3.29 8.14 22.57
N ASP A 137 3.83 7.61 23.62
CA ASP A 137 3.85 6.18 23.90
C ASP A 137 2.51 5.77 24.51
N HIS A 138 1.84 4.79 23.89
CA HIS A 138 0.51 4.36 24.33
C HIS A 138 0.55 3.33 25.46
N GLN A 139 1.69 2.72 25.71
CA GLN A 139 1.84 1.78 26.81
C GLN A 139 2.04 2.50 28.15
N SER A 140 2.96 3.47 28.16
CA SER A 140 3.27 4.25 29.35
C SER A 140 2.44 5.53 29.50
N GLY A 141 1.77 5.97 28.42
CA GLY A 141 1.11 7.28 28.34
C GLY A 141 2.09 8.47 28.24
N ALA A 142 3.40 8.22 28.31
CA ALA A 142 4.42 9.26 28.32
C ALA A 142 4.54 9.98 26.96
N THR A 143 4.79 11.28 27.04
CA THR A 143 5.12 12.11 25.88
C THR A 143 6.59 12.48 25.93
N SER A 144 7.26 12.29 24.81
CA SER A 144 8.67 12.66 24.60
C SER A 144 8.86 13.37 23.27
N HIS A 145 10.03 13.90 23.01
CA HIS A 145 10.38 14.53 21.75
C HIS A 145 11.60 13.84 21.14
N ALA A 146 11.63 13.76 19.82
CA ALA A 146 12.81 13.38 19.05
C ALA A 146 13.17 14.51 18.09
N LYS A 147 14.46 14.62 17.76
CA LYS A 147 14.99 15.55 16.76
C LYS A 147 15.58 14.72 15.63
N ALA A 148 15.23 15.06 14.37
CA ALA A 148 15.76 14.39 13.18
C ALA A 148 16.14 15.40 12.11
N ARG A 149 17.22 15.16 11.39
CA ARG A 149 17.64 16.00 10.26
C ARG A 149 16.64 15.95 9.12
N VAL A 150 16.04 14.75 8.89
CA VAL A 150 14.99 14.53 7.91
C VAL A 150 13.87 13.68 8.53
N VAL A 151 12.61 14.00 8.22
CA VAL A 151 11.44 13.21 8.62
C VAL A 151 10.80 12.61 7.38
N LEU A 152 10.58 11.29 7.36
CA LEU A 152 9.82 10.60 6.34
C LEU A 152 8.41 10.27 6.87
N VAL A 153 7.39 10.75 6.18
CA VAL A 153 5.99 10.54 6.55
C VAL A 153 5.41 9.44 5.69
N ALA A 154 5.32 8.22 6.26
CA ALA A 154 4.75 7.01 5.66
C ALA A 154 3.48 6.54 6.41
N ALA A 155 2.65 7.49 6.85
CA ALA A 155 1.54 7.29 7.79
C ALA A 155 0.29 6.60 7.19
N GLY A 156 0.37 6.09 5.95
CA GLY A 156 -0.74 5.45 5.24
C GLY A 156 -1.74 6.49 4.68
N LEU A 157 -3.04 6.13 4.60
CA LEU A 157 -4.05 6.96 3.92
C LEU A 157 -4.31 8.34 4.57
N THR A 158 -3.68 8.66 5.69
CA THR A 158 -3.91 9.94 6.38
C THR A 158 -2.59 10.59 6.76
N GLN A 159 -2.52 11.92 6.64
CA GLN A 159 -1.37 12.73 7.06
C GLN A 159 -1.58 13.37 8.44
N ARG A 160 -2.32 12.71 9.33
CA ARG A 160 -2.67 13.26 10.65
C ARG A 160 -1.47 13.61 11.52
N CYS A 161 -0.30 13.09 11.21
CA CYS A 161 0.94 13.39 11.91
C CYS A 161 1.60 14.71 11.48
N LEU A 162 1.14 15.36 10.42
CA LEU A 162 1.60 16.69 10.02
C LEU A 162 0.75 17.78 10.68
N PRO A 163 1.33 18.97 10.98
CA PRO A 163 0.57 20.14 11.37
C PRO A 163 -0.44 20.53 10.30
N LYS A 164 -1.62 21.03 10.69
CA LYS A 164 -2.70 21.35 9.74
C LYS A 164 -2.28 22.33 8.64
N HIS A 165 -1.43 23.31 8.96
CA HIS A 165 -0.93 24.30 8.01
C HIS A 165 0.09 23.73 7.01
N GLU A 166 0.71 22.59 7.31
CA GLU A 166 1.67 21.90 6.45
C GLU A 166 1.08 20.65 5.77
N ALA A 167 0.02 20.06 6.34
CA ALA A 167 -0.62 18.87 5.77
C ALA A 167 -1.27 19.14 4.41
N GLY A 168 -1.59 20.40 4.12
CA GLY A 168 -2.37 20.77 2.94
C GLY A 168 -3.81 20.22 2.98
N LEU A 169 -4.61 20.61 2.00
CA LEU A 169 -5.93 20.02 1.81
C LEU A 169 -5.78 18.67 1.13
N SER A 170 -6.21 17.62 1.80
CA SER A 170 -6.38 16.31 1.17
C SER A 170 -7.71 16.34 0.42
N ASP A 171 -7.63 16.31 -0.90
CA ASP A 171 -8.81 16.21 -1.75
C ASP A 171 -9.22 14.75 -1.89
N ILE A 172 -10.41 14.44 -1.39
CA ILE A 172 -11.04 13.13 -1.53
C ILE A 172 -11.90 13.17 -2.79
N HIS A 173 -11.59 12.31 -3.75
CA HIS A 173 -12.36 12.23 -4.98
C HIS A 173 -13.83 11.93 -4.66
N GLN A 174 -14.78 12.71 -5.21
CA GLN A 174 -16.22 12.61 -4.88
C GLN A 174 -16.78 11.20 -4.99
N GLN A 175 -16.35 10.43 -5.99
CA GLN A 175 -16.74 9.04 -6.20
C GLN A 175 -15.73 8.04 -5.63
N SER A 176 -14.97 8.41 -4.61
CA SER A 176 -14.02 7.49 -4.00
C SER A 176 -14.74 6.37 -3.28
N ARG A 177 -14.37 5.12 -3.63
CA ARG A 177 -14.77 3.95 -2.87
C ARG A 177 -14.02 3.88 -1.53
N HIS A 178 -14.60 3.13 -0.61
CA HIS A 178 -14.00 2.82 0.69
C HIS A 178 -13.57 1.36 0.70
N GLY A 179 -12.39 1.10 1.24
CA GLY A 179 -11.92 -0.26 1.41
C GLY A 179 -12.59 -0.92 2.61
N ALA A 180 -12.85 -2.21 2.48
CA ALA A 180 -13.16 -3.06 3.59
C ALA A 180 -12.57 -4.45 3.36
N GLY A 181 -12.25 -5.17 4.45
CA GLY A 181 -11.70 -6.50 4.34
C GLY A 181 -11.79 -7.29 5.64
N CYS A 182 -11.61 -8.58 5.52
CA CYS A 182 -11.51 -9.52 6.61
C CYS A 182 -10.61 -10.70 6.20
N VAL A 183 -10.28 -11.53 7.18
CA VAL A 183 -9.62 -12.83 6.96
C VAL A 183 -10.50 -13.86 7.61
N VAL A 184 -10.81 -14.92 6.88
CA VAL A 184 -11.72 -15.97 7.33
C VAL A 184 -11.09 -17.35 7.11
N ASP A 185 -11.53 -18.29 7.91
CA ASP A 185 -11.35 -19.70 7.60
C ASP A 185 -12.32 -20.10 6.50
N ASP A 186 -11.86 -20.90 5.54
CA ASP A 186 -12.67 -21.36 4.43
C ASP A 186 -12.18 -22.73 3.97
N ASP A 187 -12.92 -23.76 4.31
CA ASP A 187 -12.65 -25.15 3.94
C ASP A 187 -13.16 -25.48 2.53
N SER A 188 -13.82 -24.55 1.88
CA SER A 188 -14.27 -24.76 0.50
C SER A 188 -13.07 -24.82 -0.46
N HIS A 189 -13.14 -25.71 -1.42
CA HIS A 189 -12.11 -25.82 -2.47
C HIS A 189 -12.29 -24.79 -3.60
N HIS A 190 -13.21 -23.83 -3.46
CA HIS A 190 -13.51 -22.84 -4.48
C HIS A 190 -12.39 -21.81 -4.67
N TYR A 191 -11.62 -21.54 -3.61
CA TYR A 191 -10.54 -20.53 -3.60
C TYR A 191 -9.18 -21.20 -3.37
N PRO A 192 -8.59 -21.84 -4.39
CA PRO A 192 -7.31 -22.55 -4.24
C PRO A 192 -6.13 -21.60 -4.05
N VAL A 193 -5.06 -22.11 -3.48
CA VAL A 193 -3.76 -21.44 -3.42
C VAL A 193 -3.25 -21.12 -4.83
N GLY A 194 -2.64 -19.95 -5.01
CA GLY A 194 -2.04 -19.55 -6.29
C GLY A 194 -3.01 -18.85 -7.26
N ALA A 195 -4.26 -18.63 -6.86
CA ALA A 195 -5.24 -17.91 -7.65
C ALA A 195 -5.74 -16.66 -6.92
N ILE A 196 -5.87 -15.55 -7.64
CA ILE A 196 -6.63 -14.36 -7.21
C ILE A 196 -8.03 -14.45 -7.82
N HIS A 197 -9.05 -14.30 -7.01
CA HIS A 197 -10.43 -14.19 -7.48
C HIS A 197 -10.91 -12.74 -7.33
N MET A 198 -11.33 -12.11 -8.41
CA MET A 198 -11.83 -10.73 -8.43
C MET A 198 -13.29 -10.72 -8.85
N ALA A 199 -14.17 -10.61 -7.87
CA ALA A 199 -15.60 -10.41 -8.09
C ALA A 199 -15.87 -8.93 -8.39
N ILE A 200 -16.55 -8.65 -9.50
CA ILE A 200 -16.91 -7.29 -9.91
C ILE A 200 -18.44 -7.17 -9.88
N GLY A 201 -18.93 -6.20 -9.14
CA GLY A 201 -20.35 -5.88 -9.00
C GLY A 201 -20.66 -4.42 -9.30
N ASP A 202 -21.93 -4.08 -9.24
CA ASP A 202 -22.45 -2.72 -9.50
C ASP A 202 -22.07 -1.71 -8.40
N ARG A 203 -21.84 -2.19 -7.15
CA ARG A 203 -21.53 -1.37 -5.98
C ARG A 203 -20.10 -1.48 -5.49
N GLY A 204 -19.23 -2.15 -6.26
CA GLY A 204 -17.85 -2.36 -5.88
C GLY A 204 -17.24 -3.63 -6.45
N TYR A 205 -16.15 -4.04 -5.86
CA TYR A 205 -15.49 -5.31 -6.17
C TYR A 205 -14.89 -5.93 -4.91
N VAL A 206 -14.67 -7.24 -4.93
CA VAL A 206 -14.03 -8.00 -3.86
C VAL A 206 -12.93 -8.88 -4.47
N GLY A 207 -11.72 -8.75 -3.94
CA GLY A 207 -10.62 -9.66 -4.21
C GLY A 207 -10.51 -10.71 -3.10
N LEU A 208 -10.34 -11.97 -3.49
CA LEU A 208 -10.13 -13.08 -2.58
C LEU A 208 -8.81 -13.77 -2.96
N VAL A 209 -8.00 -14.06 -1.96
CA VAL A 209 -6.75 -14.81 -2.14
C VAL A 209 -6.44 -15.63 -0.90
N ARG A 210 -5.99 -16.87 -1.10
CA ARG A 210 -5.54 -17.71 0.00
C ARG A 210 -4.12 -17.33 0.40
N ARG A 211 -3.95 -17.09 1.70
CA ARG A 211 -2.69 -16.64 2.31
C ARG A 211 -1.75 -17.81 2.61
N GLU A 212 -0.55 -17.49 3.06
CA GLU A 212 0.49 -18.42 3.48
C GLU A 212 0.12 -19.31 4.68
N ASP A 213 -0.84 -18.85 5.50
CA ASP A 213 -1.36 -19.58 6.67
C ASP A 213 -2.61 -20.42 6.36
N GLY A 214 -2.98 -20.52 5.09
CA GLY A 214 -4.17 -21.24 4.64
C GLY A 214 -5.47 -20.47 4.76
N LEU A 215 -5.51 -19.33 5.46
CA LEU A 215 -6.70 -18.52 5.60
C LEU A 215 -7.04 -17.76 4.30
N LEU A 216 -8.31 -17.49 4.10
CA LEU A 216 -8.79 -16.73 2.96
C LEU A 216 -8.86 -15.22 3.31
N ASN A 217 -8.09 -14.41 2.61
CA ASN A 217 -8.14 -12.97 2.71
C ASN A 217 -9.16 -12.39 1.73
N LEU A 218 -10.08 -11.59 2.24
CA LEU A 218 -11.04 -10.84 1.46
C LEU A 218 -10.74 -9.35 1.60
N ALA A 219 -10.58 -8.67 0.48
CA ALA A 219 -10.40 -7.22 0.46
C ALA A 219 -11.18 -6.63 -0.71
N GLY A 220 -12.06 -5.68 -0.42
CA GLY A 220 -12.91 -5.04 -1.40
C GLY A 220 -12.86 -3.53 -1.34
N ALA A 221 -13.31 -2.91 -2.41
CA ALA A 221 -13.59 -1.48 -2.49
C ALA A 221 -15.07 -1.30 -2.87
N PHE A 222 -15.79 -0.57 -2.05
CA PHE A 222 -17.23 -0.43 -2.13
C PHE A 222 -17.64 1.04 -2.18
N ASP A 223 -18.72 1.32 -2.85
CA ASP A 223 -19.36 2.61 -2.81
C ASP A 223 -19.82 2.93 -1.38
N ARG A 224 -19.77 4.21 -1.01
CA ARG A 224 -20.10 4.66 0.35
C ARG A 224 -21.50 4.22 0.79
N GLU A 225 -22.43 4.29 -0.13
CA GLU A 225 -23.83 3.93 0.09
C GLU A 225 -23.98 2.44 0.42
N ALA A 226 -23.29 1.56 -0.29
CA ALA A 226 -23.29 0.12 -0.02
C ALA A 226 -22.80 -0.22 1.39
N LEU A 227 -21.81 0.54 1.89
CA LEU A 227 -21.29 0.36 3.25
C LEU A 227 -22.17 0.96 4.36
N SER A 228 -23.13 1.80 4.02
CA SER A 228 -24.04 2.44 4.98
C SER A 228 -25.36 1.70 5.15
N GLN A 229 -25.66 0.72 4.28
CA GLN A 229 -26.91 -0.05 4.28
C GLN A 229 -26.71 -1.41 4.97
N GLY A 230 -27.78 -1.94 5.57
CA GLY A 230 -27.84 -3.28 6.18
C GLY A 230 -26.68 -3.54 7.16
N LYS A 231 -26.03 -4.72 7.01
CA LYS A 231 -24.82 -5.11 7.77
C LYS A 231 -23.52 -4.48 7.20
N GLY A 232 -23.63 -3.52 6.31
CA GLY A 232 -22.52 -2.77 5.74
C GLY A 232 -21.61 -3.60 4.85
N ALA A 233 -20.33 -3.77 5.24
CA ALA A 233 -19.34 -4.46 4.41
C ALA A 233 -19.70 -5.93 4.16
N ILE A 234 -20.40 -6.58 5.07
CA ILE A 234 -20.84 -7.98 4.92
C ILE A 234 -21.83 -8.07 3.75
N ASP A 235 -22.91 -7.32 3.80
CA ASP A 235 -23.96 -7.35 2.78
C ASP A 235 -23.42 -6.85 1.44
N ALA A 236 -22.55 -5.84 1.46
CA ALA A 236 -21.92 -5.33 0.25
C ALA A 236 -21.01 -6.40 -0.42
N ALA A 237 -20.25 -7.14 0.37
CA ALA A 237 -19.39 -8.22 -0.15
C ALA A 237 -20.21 -9.40 -0.68
N GLN A 238 -21.24 -9.83 0.08
CA GLN A 238 -22.15 -10.90 -0.36
C GLN A 238 -22.84 -10.54 -1.69
N HIS A 239 -23.34 -9.31 -1.81
CA HIS A 239 -23.97 -8.81 -3.01
C HIS A 239 -23.03 -8.87 -4.23
N VAL A 240 -21.78 -8.38 -4.06
CA VAL A 240 -20.78 -8.38 -5.14
C VAL A 240 -20.38 -9.81 -5.53
N LEU A 241 -20.18 -10.71 -4.56
CA LEU A 241 -19.82 -12.11 -4.82
C LEU A 241 -20.95 -12.83 -5.58
N ASN A 242 -22.19 -12.69 -5.13
CA ASN A 242 -23.35 -13.28 -5.77
C ASN A 242 -23.53 -12.76 -7.22
N GLN A 243 -23.40 -11.44 -7.44
CA GLN A 243 -23.47 -10.87 -8.78
C GLN A 243 -22.36 -11.37 -9.72
N ALA A 244 -21.19 -11.66 -9.16
CA ALA A 244 -20.06 -12.18 -9.92
C ALA A 244 -20.17 -13.70 -10.20
N GLY A 245 -21.08 -14.42 -9.53
CA GLY A 245 -21.19 -15.86 -9.59
C GLY A 245 -20.17 -16.60 -8.72
N PHE A 246 -19.55 -15.92 -7.77
CA PHE A 246 -18.59 -16.53 -6.83
C PHE A 246 -19.26 -16.97 -5.54
N PRO A 247 -18.98 -18.18 -5.05
CA PRO A 247 -19.50 -18.65 -3.77
C PRO A 247 -19.15 -17.70 -2.62
N VAL A 248 -20.12 -17.40 -1.76
CA VAL A 248 -19.87 -16.61 -0.55
C VAL A 248 -19.32 -17.53 0.54
N PRO A 249 -18.11 -17.28 1.08
CA PRO A 249 -17.59 -18.08 2.19
C PRO A 249 -18.54 -18.09 3.39
N GLU A 250 -18.70 -19.23 4.03
CA GLU A 250 -19.66 -19.42 5.12
C GLU A 250 -19.42 -18.45 6.28
N ALA A 251 -18.17 -18.24 6.66
CA ALA A 251 -17.79 -17.29 7.70
C ALA A 251 -18.24 -15.84 7.40
N VAL A 252 -18.27 -15.45 6.12
CA VAL A 252 -18.82 -14.14 5.70
C VAL A 252 -20.33 -14.11 5.88
N GLN A 253 -21.04 -15.20 5.56
CA GLN A 253 -22.48 -15.30 5.75
C GLN A 253 -22.86 -15.24 7.24
N GLN A 254 -22.06 -15.84 8.11
CA GLN A 254 -22.23 -15.86 9.56
C GLN A 254 -21.89 -14.51 10.22
N GLY A 255 -21.46 -13.50 9.48
CA GLY A 255 -21.26 -12.16 9.99
C GLY A 255 -19.87 -11.88 10.56
N HIS A 256 -18.82 -12.49 10.01
CA HIS A 256 -17.44 -12.22 10.41
C HIS A 256 -17.09 -10.73 10.37
N ARG A 257 -16.29 -10.25 11.34
CA ARG A 257 -15.99 -8.84 11.51
C ARG A 257 -15.10 -8.29 10.38
N TRP A 258 -15.58 -7.25 9.70
CA TRP A 258 -14.84 -6.51 8.69
C TRP A 258 -14.20 -5.25 9.27
N GLN A 259 -12.97 -4.97 8.85
CA GLN A 259 -12.35 -3.66 9.07
C GLN A 259 -12.57 -2.77 7.83
N ARG A 260 -12.75 -1.47 8.08
CA ARG A 260 -12.96 -0.47 7.03
C ARG A 260 -11.76 0.49 6.94
N THR A 261 -11.55 1.05 5.76
CA THR A 261 -10.56 2.11 5.56
C THR A 261 -11.25 3.47 5.37
N ALA A 262 -10.47 4.53 5.38
CA ALA A 262 -10.88 5.80 4.82
C ALA A 262 -11.11 5.68 3.30
N ALA A 263 -11.67 6.71 2.67
CA ALA A 263 -11.82 6.81 1.22
C ALA A 263 -10.47 6.54 0.54
N LEU A 264 -10.48 5.67 -0.49
CA LEU A 264 -9.27 5.16 -1.12
C LEU A 264 -8.64 6.17 -2.10
N SER A 265 -9.46 6.75 -2.99
CA SER A 265 -8.93 7.70 -3.99
C SER A 265 -8.85 9.10 -3.40
N ARG A 266 -7.61 9.54 -3.18
CA ARG A 266 -7.31 10.86 -2.63
C ARG A 266 -6.01 11.42 -3.19
N SER A 267 -5.97 12.71 -3.35
CA SER A 267 -4.76 13.47 -3.62
C SER A 267 -4.35 14.26 -2.37
N THR A 268 -3.09 14.62 -2.30
CA THR A 268 -2.57 15.54 -1.29
C THR A 268 -1.87 16.70 -1.98
N GLY A 269 -2.08 17.91 -1.48
CA GLY A 269 -1.41 19.11 -2.00
C GLY A 269 0.06 19.18 -1.59
N VAL A 270 0.42 18.53 -0.49
CA VAL A 270 1.76 18.61 0.10
C VAL A 270 2.38 17.23 0.20
N VAL A 271 3.47 17.02 -0.52
CA VAL A 271 4.29 15.80 -0.48
C VAL A 271 5.69 16.04 0.06
N ALA A 272 6.07 17.29 0.31
CA ALA A 272 7.33 17.68 0.93
C ALA A 272 7.16 19.05 1.60
N GLY A 273 8.04 19.37 2.52
CA GLY A 273 8.21 20.66 3.16
C GLY A 273 9.49 20.65 3.95
N GLU A 274 9.79 21.74 4.66
CA GLU A 274 11.06 21.91 5.35
C GLU A 274 11.39 20.69 6.21
N ARG A 275 12.43 19.95 5.82
CA ARG A 275 12.96 18.74 6.47
C ARG A 275 11.98 17.58 6.62
N PHE A 276 10.97 17.49 5.74
CA PHE A 276 10.14 16.30 5.66
C PHE A 276 9.76 15.94 4.21
N LEU A 277 9.60 14.64 3.96
CA LEU A 277 9.09 14.07 2.72
C LEU A 277 7.91 13.14 3.04
N VAL A 278 6.85 13.19 2.24
CA VAL A 278 5.68 12.31 2.38
C VAL A 278 5.76 11.23 1.32
N MET A 279 5.50 9.97 1.71
CA MET A 279 5.63 8.82 0.82
C MET A 279 4.57 7.75 1.05
N GLY A 280 4.48 6.80 0.10
CA GLY A 280 3.47 5.76 0.12
C GLY A 280 2.05 6.35 0.00
N ASP A 281 1.05 5.69 0.61
CA ASP A 281 -0.35 6.10 0.54
C ASP A 281 -0.59 7.53 1.08
N ALA A 282 0.28 8.02 1.95
CA ALA A 282 0.20 9.38 2.49
C ALA A 282 0.50 10.45 1.42
N ALA A 283 1.28 10.14 0.40
CA ALA A 283 1.57 11.04 -0.73
C ALA A 283 0.46 11.10 -1.79
N GLY A 284 -0.65 10.41 -1.54
CA GLY A 284 -1.78 10.26 -2.44
C GLY A 284 -2.00 8.79 -2.82
N TYR A 285 -3.25 8.44 -2.99
CA TYR A 285 -3.63 7.07 -3.27
C TYR A 285 -4.74 7.00 -4.31
N VAL A 286 -4.68 5.99 -5.13
CA VAL A 286 -5.71 5.65 -6.11
C VAL A 286 -6.16 4.23 -5.81
N GLU A 287 -7.43 3.98 -5.84
CA GLU A 287 -8.05 2.66 -5.68
C GLU A 287 -7.37 1.64 -6.61
N PRO A 288 -6.61 0.64 -6.07
CA PRO A 288 -5.77 -0.23 -6.88
C PRO A 288 -6.50 -1.54 -7.20
N PHE A 289 -7.41 -1.53 -8.16
CA PHE A 289 -8.03 -2.76 -8.67
C PHE A 289 -6.99 -3.79 -9.12
N THR A 290 -5.87 -3.32 -9.66
CA THR A 290 -4.76 -4.14 -10.17
C THR A 290 -3.79 -4.62 -9.08
N GLY A 291 -4.01 -4.31 -7.81
CA GLY A 291 -3.15 -4.75 -6.71
C GLY A 291 -1.79 -4.02 -6.60
N GLU A 292 -1.62 -2.86 -7.25
CA GLU A 292 -0.33 -2.14 -7.32
C GLU A 292 0.08 -1.37 -6.05
N GLY A 293 -0.79 -1.25 -5.06
CA GLY A 293 -0.53 -0.41 -3.87
C GLY A 293 0.77 -0.76 -3.12
N MET A 294 1.11 -2.05 -3.04
CA MET A 294 2.36 -2.50 -2.41
C MET A 294 3.58 -2.07 -3.22
N ALA A 295 3.54 -2.23 -4.54
CA ALA A 295 4.62 -1.81 -5.42
C ALA A 295 4.85 -0.29 -5.36
N TRP A 296 3.79 0.53 -5.34
CA TRP A 296 3.93 1.98 -5.18
C TRP A 296 4.55 2.37 -3.85
N ALA A 297 4.13 1.72 -2.77
CA ALA A 297 4.68 1.99 -1.44
C ALA A 297 6.18 1.66 -1.38
N LEU A 298 6.58 0.50 -1.90
CA LEU A 298 7.99 0.10 -1.97
C LEU A 298 8.80 1.01 -2.90
N THR A 299 8.24 1.39 -4.06
CA THR A 299 8.88 2.35 -4.97
C THR A 299 9.16 3.68 -4.29
N ALA A 300 8.18 4.22 -3.57
CA ALA A 300 8.36 5.47 -2.83
C ALA A 300 9.41 5.35 -1.72
N GLY A 301 9.40 4.23 -0.97
CA GLY A 301 10.39 3.96 0.06
C GLY A 301 11.82 3.90 -0.50
N ALA A 302 12.02 3.17 -1.60
CA ALA A 302 13.32 3.06 -2.26
C ALA A 302 13.79 4.40 -2.87
N ALA A 303 12.86 5.19 -3.41
CA ALA A 303 13.17 6.50 -4.00
C ALA A 303 13.53 7.56 -2.94
N ALA A 304 13.12 7.40 -1.68
CA ALA A 304 13.35 8.39 -0.64
C ALA A 304 14.82 8.47 -0.18
N THR A 305 15.55 7.36 -0.20
CA THR A 305 16.90 7.27 0.37
C THR A 305 17.90 8.28 -0.21
N PRO A 306 18.02 8.50 -1.53
CA PRO A 306 18.91 9.53 -2.08
C PRO A 306 18.59 10.94 -1.60
N PHE A 307 17.30 11.25 -1.39
CA PHE A 307 16.85 12.54 -0.85
C PHE A 307 17.20 12.68 0.64
N VAL A 308 17.08 11.59 1.41
CA VAL A 308 17.48 11.57 2.82
C VAL A 308 18.98 11.82 2.93
N LEU A 309 19.82 11.14 2.16
CA LEU A 309 21.28 11.32 2.18
C LEU A 309 21.65 12.78 1.92
N LYS A 310 21.13 13.37 0.84
CA LYS A 310 21.34 14.79 0.53
C LYS A 310 20.81 15.72 1.62
N GLY A 311 19.59 15.45 2.13
CA GLY A 311 18.94 16.27 3.15
C GLY A 311 19.60 16.19 4.52
N VAL A 312 20.27 15.09 4.86
CA VAL A 312 21.09 14.94 6.08
C VAL A 312 22.35 15.81 5.99
N GLU A 313 22.98 15.89 4.83
CA GLU A 313 24.13 16.78 4.61
C GLU A 313 23.68 18.24 4.58
N ARG A 314 22.71 18.54 3.73
CA ARG A 314 22.16 19.89 3.56
C ARG A 314 20.72 19.83 3.03
N TRP A 315 19.77 20.40 3.78
CA TRP A 315 18.40 20.57 3.29
C TRP A 315 18.28 21.82 2.43
N THR A 316 17.65 21.68 1.26
CA THR A 316 17.36 22.79 0.32
C THR A 316 15.94 22.65 -0.22
N GLU A 317 15.30 23.76 -0.62
CA GLU A 317 13.98 23.76 -1.24
C GLU A 317 13.92 22.96 -2.56
N ASP A 318 15.05 22.84 -3.25
CA ASP A 318 15.15 22.01 -4.45
C ASP A 318 14.85 20.54 -4.16
N LEU A 319 15.20 20.03 -2.98
CA LEU A 319 14.87 18.66 -2.58
C LEU A 319 13.36 18.42 -2.56
N GLU A 320 12.58 19.41 -2.13
CA GLU A 320 11.12 19.34 -2.07
C GLU A 320 10.52 19.26 -3.47
N THR A 321 10.98 20.13 -4.37
CA THR A 321 10.55 20.17 -5.78
C THR A 321 10.94 18.89 -6.52
N HIS A 322 12.18 18.43 -6.36
CA HIS A 322 12.66 17.20 -6.97
C HIS A 322 11.93 15.96 -6.43
N TRP A 323 11.62 15.92 -5.13
CA TRP A 323 10.84 14.83 -4.56
C TRP A 323 9.45 14.73 -5.19
N LYS A 324 8.75 15.85 -5.33
CA LYS A 324 7.44 15.91 -5.99
C LYS A 324 7.52 15.37 -7.43
N SER A 325 8.51 15.80 -8.19
CA SER A 325 8.73 15.35 -9.56
C SER A 325 9.05 13.85 -9.60
N THR A 326 9.89 13.35 -8.69
CA THR A 326 10.24 11.92 -8.58
C THR A 326 9.01 11.05 -8.33
N LEU A 327 8.12 11.44 -7.41
CA LEU A 327 6.87 10.71 -7.18
C LEU A 327 5.97 10.69 -8.42
N GLN A 328 5.86 11.83 -9.13
CA GLN A 328 5.06 11.91 -10.36
C GLN A 328 5.61 11.01 -11.47
N LEU A 329 6.91 10.97 -11.65
CA LEU A 329 7.56 10.16 -12.68
C LEU A 329 7.53 8.66 -12.36
N THR A 330 7.74 8.29 -11.10
CA THR A 330 7.86 6.87 -10.71
C THR A 330 6.51 6.20 -10.48
N ILE A 331 5.52 6.91 -9.95
CA ILE A 331 4.23 6.35 -9.54
C ILE A 331 3.06 6.96 -10.33
N GLY A 332 3.13 8.25 -10.67
CA GLY A 332 2.00 9.00 -11.20
C GLY A 332 1.42 8.43 -12.49
N ARG A 333 2.25 7.93 -13.43
CA ARG A 333 1.78 7.32 -14.68
C ARG A 333 0.95 6.05 -14.42
N ARG A 334 1.38 5.21 -13.48
CA ARG A 334 0.65 3.99 -13.09
C ARG A 334 -0.65 4.34 -12.38
N GLN A 335 -0.63 5.36 -11.54
CA GLN A 335 -1.84 5.87 -10.90
C GLN A 335 -2.87 6.40 -11.92
N MET A 336 -2.43 7.00 -13.04
CA MET A 336 -3.35 7.41 -14.12
C MET A 336 -4.08 6.22 -14.75
N VAL A 337 -3.35 5.13 -15.03
CA VAL A 337 -3.95 3.89 -15.55
C VAL A 337 -4.97 3.33 -14.57
N CYS A 338 -4.63 3.27 -13.29
CA CYS A 338 -5.56 2.79 -12.24
C CYS A 338 -6.79 3.71 -12.10
N ARG A 339 -6.64 5.04 -12.23
CA ARG A 339 -7.79 5.98 -12.25
C ARG A 339 -8.71 5.72 -13.43
N ALA A 340 -8.15 5.52 -14.64
CA ALA A 340 -8.93 5.22 -15.83
C ALA A 340 -9.70 3.91 -15.65
N LEU A 341 -9.04 2.85 -15.20
CA LEU A 341 -9.67 1.56 -14.93
C LEU A 341 -10.75 1.66 -13.84
N SER A 342 -10.47 2.32 -12.72
CA SER A 342 -11.46 2.56 -11.65
C SER A 342 -12.68 3.33 -12.17
N SER A 343 -12.49 4.30 -13.07
CA SER A 343 -13.58 5.03 -13.70
C SER A 343 -14.44 4.14 -14.61
N VAL A 344 -13.84 3.20 -15.33
CA VAL A 344 -14.54 2.19 -16.14
C VAL A 344 -15.37 1.28 -15.24
N LEU A 345 -14.74 0.73 -14.17
CA LEU A 345 -15.38 -0.22 -13.25
C LEU A 345 -16.55 0.36 -12.44
N LYS A 346 -16.74 1.68 -12.43
CA LYS A 346 -17.92 2.35 -11.85
C LYS A 346 -19.11 2.43 -12.79
N ARG A 347 -18.93 2.04 -14.05
CA ARG A 347 -19.97 2.17 -15.11
C ARG A 347 -20.32 0.79 -15.64
N PRO A 348 -21.55 0.29 -15.42
CA PRO A 348 -21.90 -1.09 -15.76
C PRO A 348 -21.72 -1.48 -17.23
N ARG A 349 -22.03 -0.56 -18.19
CA ARG A 349 -21.88 -0.83 -19.63
C ARG A 349 -20.42 -0.91 -20.07
N PRO A 350 -19.53 0.09 -19.77
CA PRO A 350 -18.11 -0.01 -20.08
C PRO A 350 -17.43 -1.20 -19.40
N THR A 351 -17.80 -1.53 -18.15
CA THR A 351 -17.27 -2.71 -17.43
C THR A 351 -17.63 -4.00 -18.15
N ALA A 352 -18.90 -4.15 -18.57
CA ALA A 352 -19.32 -5.34 -19.32
C ALA A 352 -18.60 -5.47 -20.67
N LEU A 353 -18.43 -4.35 -21.40
CA LEU A 353 -17.67 -4.35 -22.64
C LEU A 353 -16.20 -4.74 -22.42
N LEU A 354 -15.55 -4.17 -21.40
CA LEU A 354 -14.18 -4.52 -21.07
C LEU A 354 -14.06 -6.01 -20.71
N PHE A 355 -14.99 -6.55 -19.94
CA PHE A 355 -15.01 -7.97 -19.58
C PHE A 355 -15.17 -8.87 -20.83
N GLU A 356 -16.05 -8.50 -21.76
CA GLU A 356 -16.21 -9.23 -23.04
C GLU A 356 -14.92 -9.23 -23.85
N LEU A 357 -14.22 -8.09 -23.95
CA LEU A 357 -12.95 -7.99 -24.65
C LEU A 357 -11.88 -8.89 -24.00
N VAL A 358 -11.80 -8.86 -22.68
CA VAL A 358 -10.86 -9.72 -21.92
C VAL A 358 -11.19 -11.20 -22.13
N ASN A 359 -12.46 -11.56 -22.07
CA ASN A 359 -12.90 -12.94 -22.26
C ASN A 359 -12.69 -13.45 -23.71
N ARG A 360 -12.87 -12.57 -24.69
CA ARG A 360 -12.69 -12.94 -26.11
C ARG A 360 -11.22 -13.02 -26.53
N TRP A 361 -10.36 -12.20 -25.92
CA TRP A 361 -8.93 -12.12 -26.21
C TRP A 361 -8.07 -12.20 -24.96
N PRO A 362 -8.09 -13.33 -24.21
CA PRO A 362 -7.36 -13.46 -22.95
C PRO A 362 -5.85 -13.25 -23.14
N ALA A 363 -5.26 -13.75 -24.22
CA ALA A 363 -3.83 -13.56 -24.50
C ALA A 363 -3.42 -12.07 -24.63
N VAL A 364 -4.29 -11.24 -25.21
CA VAL A 364 -4.05 -9.79 -25.30
C VAL A 364 -4.15 -9.14 -23.92
N ALA A 365 -5.12 -9.54 -23.11
CA ALA A 365 -5.25 -9.05 -21.73
C ALA A 365 -4.04 -9.45 -20.87
N GLU A 366 -3.57 -10.69 -20.99
CA GLU A 366 -2.35 -11.19 -20.31
C GLU A 366 -1.10 -10.41 -20.73
N GLN A 367 -0.98 -10.10 -22.02
CA GLN A 367 0.14 -9.29 -22.53
C GLN A 367 0.11 -7.86 -21.99
N ILE A 368 -1.08 -7.24 -21.89
CA ILE A 368 -1.27 -5.93 -21.28
C ILE A 368 -0.90 -5.99 -19.78
N ILE A 369 -1.39 -7.00 -19.05
CA ILE A 369 -1.06 -7.21 -17.62
C ILE A 369 0.44 -7.40 -17.45
N SER A 370 1.08 -8.18 -18.31
CA SER A 370 2.53 -8.39 -18.29
C SER A 370 3.29 -7.07 -18.49
N SER A 371 2.92 -6.28 -19.48
CA SER A 371 3.57 -4.99 -19.78
C SER A 371 3.37 -3.95 -18.66
N LEU A 372 2.21 -3.95 -18.02
CA LEU A 372 1.94 -3.11 -16.85
C LEU A 372 2.76 -3.55 -15.63
N ASN A 373 3.09 -4.85 -15.54
CA ASN A 373 3.89 -5.44 -14.47
C ASN A 373 5.40 -5.42 -14.75
N GLU A 374 5.86 -4.91 -15.90
CA GLU A 374 7.29 -4.73 -16.16
C GLU A 374 7.92 -3.83 -15.10
N ALA A 375 9.01 -4.34 -14.52
CA ALA A 375 9.71 -3.67 -13.44
C ALA A 375 10.47 -2.44 -13.95
N LYS A 376 10.13 -1.26 -13.44
CA LYS A 376 10.90 -0.03 -13.66
C LYS A 376 11.53 0.37 -12.32
N LEU A 377 12.83 0.13 -12.20
CA LEU A 377 13.57 0.50 -10.98
C LEU A 377 13.84 2.00 -10.98
N PRO A 378 13.69 2.68 -9.81
CA PRO A 378 14.15 4.05 -9.66
C PRO A 378 15.68 4.09 -9.86
N SER A 379 16.17 5.10 -10.59
CA SER A 379 17.61 5.27 -10.82
C SER A 379 18.36 5.39 -9.49
N PRO A 380 19.54 4.73 -9.34
CA PRO A 380 20.37 4.87 -8.15
C PRO A 380 20.85 6.30 -7.90
N LYS A 381 20.89 7.12 -8.95
CA LYS A 381 21.38 8.52 -8.90
C LYS A 381 20.28 9.55 -8.62
N GLY A 382 19.03 9.14 -8.43
CA GLY A 382 17.91 10.06 -8.26
C GLY A 382 17.57 10.85 -9.53
N GLU A 383 18.14 10.47 -10.69
CA GLU A 383 17.77 11.01 -11.98
C GLU A 383 16.54 10.25 -12.53
N PRO A 384 15.59 10.93 -13.16
CA PRO A 384 14.45 10.25 -13.76
C PRO A 384 14.94 9.28 -14.83
N CYS A 385 14.48 8.03 -14.81
CA CYS A 385 14.61 7.14 -15.96
C CYS A 385 13.87 7.78 -17.14
N LEU A 386 14.61 8.14 -18.20
CA LEU A 386 14.08 8.59 -19.48
C LEU A 386 13.26 7.48 -20.16
#